data_e2b98700ada7c88beba7c1980f2dd9c9
#
_entry.id   e2b98700ada7c88beba7c1980f2dd9c9
#
_cell.length_a   1.000
_cell.length_b   1.000
_cell.length_c   1.000
_cell.angle_alpha   90.00
_cell.angle_beta   90.00
_cell.angle_gamma   90.00
#
_symmetry.space_group_name_H-M   'P 1'
#
loop_
_entity.id
_entity.type
_entity.pdbx_description
1 polymer ?
#
loop_
_entity_poly.entity_id
_entity_poly.type
_entity_poly.pdbx_seq_one_letter_code
_entity_poly.pdbx_strand_id
1 'polypeptide(L)'
;MNINTIPLNIQASFGIPLKFSIIYLQTIQIMIFSIFFIIVLFYSIVFHEIAHGYAAYRNGDMTAYNAGRLTLNPIKHVDIFGSVLVPLILFITNSPYLFGWAKPVPYNPSNFKNNKYAEIEVASAGVLVNLFLVFISVLAFHALNYFNILNQDIVGLIKIIAQINIFLAFFNLLPFPPADGFSIFSELY
;
A
#
# COMPACT_ATOMS: atom_id res chain seq x y z
N MET A 1 14.63 -18.91 6.96
CA MET A 1 14.82 -19.46 8.34
C MET A 1 15.69 -20.67 8.26
N ASN A 2 16.81 -20.71 8.99
CA ASN A 2 17.75 -21.83 8.95
C ASN A 2 17.15 -22.95 9.83
N ILE A 3 16.86 -24.11 9.24
CA ILE A 3 16.20 -25.27 9.90
C ILE A 3 16.94 -25.73 11.17
N ASN A 4 18.25 -25.40 11.26
CA ASN A 4 19.13 -25.78 12.36
C ASN A 4 18.99 -24.93 13.65
N THR A 5 18.09 -23.94 13.67
CA THR A 5 17.91 -23.04 14.83
C THR A 5 16.59 -23.27 15.61
N ILE A 6 15.85 -24.35 15.28
CA ILE A 6 14.63 -24.67 16.03
C ILE A 6 15.05 -25.32 17.36
N PRO A 7 14.68 -24.75 18.52
CA PRO A 7 15.05 -25.32 19.81
C PRO A 7 14.47 -26.73 19.97
N LEU A 8 15.35 -27.69 20.27
CA LEU A 8 15.01 -29.11 20.52
C LEU A 8 13.94 -29.29 21.64
N ASN A 9 13.73 -28.30 22.46
CA ASN A 9 12.76 -28.29 23.58
C ASN A 9 11.28 -28.33 23.11
N ILE A 10 10.98 -27.90 21.87
CA ILE A 10 9.61 -27.97 21.34
C ILE A 10 9.20 -29.43 21.06
N GLN A 11 10.14 -30.29 20.72
CA GLN A 11 9.88 -31.74 20.56
C GLN A 11 9.50 -32.44 21.87
N ALA A 12 10.11 -32.00 22.98
CA ALA A 12 9.93 -32.69 24.28
C ALA A 12 8.61 -32.32 24.98
N SER A 13 8.04 -31.14 24.69
CA SER A 13 6.87 -30.63 25.44
C SER A 13 5.52 -31.13 24.93
N PHE A 14 5.39 -31.51 23.65
CA PHE A 14 4.09 -31.83 23.06
C PHE A 14 3.99 -33.14 22.28
N GLY A 15 5.06 -33.92 22.14
CA GLY A 15 5.05 -35.18 21.36
C GLY A 15 4.75 -35.01 19.87
N ILE A 16 4.83 -33.78 19.34
CA ILE A 16 4.52 -33.46 17.94
C ILE A 16 5.74 -33.75 17.08
N PRO A 17 5.61 -34.53 15.98
CA PRO A 17 6.72 -34.78 15.08
C PRO A 17 7.32 -33.47 14.53
N LEU A 18 8.63 -33.37 14.46
CA LEU A 18 9.37 -32.18 14.02
C LEU A 18 8.84 -31.60 12.70
N LYS A 19 8.45 -32.47 11.76
CA LYS A 19 7.89 -32.07 10.47
C LYS A 19 6.60 -31.25 10.62
N PHE A 20 5.71 -31.61 11.54
CA PHE A 20 4.47 -30.87 11.78
C PHE A 20 4.74 -29.51 12.44
N SER A 21 5.70 -29.44 13.36
CA SER A 21 6.11 -28.20 13.99
C SER A 21 6.70 -27.20 12.97
N ILE A 22 7.51 -27.69 12.03
CA ILE A 22 8.07 -26.86 10.94
C ILE A 22 6.95 -26.33 10.03
N ILE A 23 6.05 -27.21 9.57
CA ILE A 23 4.93 -26.80 8.72
C ILE A 23 4.04 -25.77 9.43
N TYR A 24 3.76 -25.96 10.71
CA TYR A 24 2.97 -25.03 11.51
C TYR A 24 3.63 -23.64 11.60
N LEU A 25 4.94 -23.58 11.89
CA LEU A 25 5.69 -22.33 11.96
C LEU A 25 5.74 -21.61 10.60
N GLN A 26 5.95 -22.36 9.50
CA GLN A 26 5.91 -21.79 8.15
C GLN A 26 4.52 -21.23 7.81
N THR A 27 3.45 -21.93 8.17
CA THR A 27 2.08 -21.46 7.95
C THR A 27 1.80 -20.16 8.70
N ILE A 28 2.22 -20.08 9.97
CA ILE A 28 2.09 -18.85 10.77
C ILE A 28 2.86 -17.70 10.13
N GLN A 29 4.09 -17.95 9.70
CA GLN A 29 4.92 -16.93 9.06
C GLN A 29 4.26 -16.40 7.77
N ILE A 30 3.78 -17.30 6.90
CA ILE A 30 3.04 -16.90 5.68
C ILE A 30 1.82 -16.06 6.04
N MET A 31 1.05 -16.46 7.05
CA MET A 31 -0.14 -15.73 7.49
C MET A 31 0.22 -14.32 7.99
N ILE A 32 1.27 -14.17 8.79
CA ILE A 32 1.75 -12.88 9.30
C ILE A 32 2.15 -11.98 8.13
N PHE A 33 2.94 -12.48 7.18
CA PHE A 33 3.36 -11.71 6.00
C PHE A 33 2.18 -11.33 5.11
N SER A 34 1.18 -12.19 4.97
CA SER A 34 -0.04 -11.90 4.20
C SER A 34 -0.87 -10.80 4.84
N ILE A 35 -1.06 -10.85 6.16
CA ILE A 35 -1.76 -9.79 6.90
C ILE A 35 -1.01 -8.47 6.80
N PHE A 36 0.31 -8.50 6.97
CA PHE A 36 1.15 -7.31 6.83
C PHE A 36 1.07 -6.72 5.41
N PHE A 37 1.11 -7.56 4.37
CA PHE A 37 0.95 -7.13 2.98
C PHE A 37 -0.38 -6.38 2.78
N ILE A 38 -1.50 -6.92 3.28
CA ILE A 38 -2.82 -6.29 3.15
C ILE A 38 -2.85 -4.93 3.86
N ILE A 39 -2.29 -4.86 5.07
CA ILE A 39 -2.22 -3.61 5.84
C ILE A 39 -1.38 -2.57 5.09
N VAL A 40 -0.20 -2.94 4.61
CA VAL A 40 0.70 -2.04 3.87
C VAL A 40 0.04 -1.58 2.57
N LEU A 41 -0.55 -2.49 1.79
CA LEU A 41 -1.25 -2.15 0.55
C LEU A 41 -2.34 -1.12 0.83
N PHE A 42 -3.18 -1.37 1.83
CA PHE A 42 -4.28 -0.49 2.16
C PHE A 42 -3.81 0.90 2.58
N TYR A 43 -2.83 0.99 3.49
CA TYR A 43 -2.29 2.29 3.92
C TYR A 43 -1.50 3.00 2.82
N SER A 44 -0.80 2.28 1.94
CA SER A 44 -0.14 2.89 0.77
C SER A 44 -1.14 3.57 -0.15
N ILE A 45 -2.31 2.94 -0.37
CA ILE A 45 -3.41 3.55 -1.14
C ILE A 45 -4.01 4.74 -0.36
N VAL A 46 -4.21 4.64 0.95
CA VAL A 46 -4.72 5.76 1.76
C VAL A 46 -3.80 6.98 1.71
N PHE A 47 -2.49 6.78 1.82
CA PHE A 47 -1.50 7.87 1.69
C PHE A 47 -1.53 8.50 0.29
N HIS A 48 -1.64 7.67 -0.75
CA HIS A 48 -1.76 8.09 -2.13
C HIS A 48 -3.00 8.99 -2.32
N GLU A 49 -4.17 8.55 -1.87
CA GLU A 49 -5.42 9.30 -1.95
C GLU A 49 -5.40 10.61 -1.15
N ILE A 50 -4.84 10.59 0.06
CA ILE A 50 -4.68 11.81 0.87
C ILE A 50 -3.75 12.80 0.17
N ALA A 51 -2.71 12.34 -0.52
CA ALA A 51 -1.79 13.21 -1.25
C ALA A 51 -2.51 13.99 -2.36
N HIS A 52 -3.37 13.35 -3.14
CA HIS A 52 -4.23 14.03 -4.12
C HIS A 52 -5.11 15.08 -3.47
N GLY A 53 -5.86 14.71 -2.42
CA GLY A 53 -6.73 15.64 -1.72
C GLY A 53 -5.99 16.80 -1.07
N TYR A 54 -4.78 16.57 -0.56
CA TYR A 54 -3.94 17.62 0.02
C TYR A 54 -3.37 18.56 -1.03
N ALA A 55 -2.95 18.04 -2.19
CA ALA A 55 -2.51 18.84 -3.31
C ALA A 55 -3.67 19.72 -3.85
N ALA A 56 -4.88 19.17 -3.98
CA ALA A 56 -6.08 19.91 -4.35
C ALA A 56 -6.40 21.03 -3.32
N TYR A 57 -6.33 20.71 -2.03
CA TYR A 57 -6.50 21.67 -0.95
C TYR A 57 -5.50 22.84 -1.03
N ARG A 58 -4.22 22.58 -1.27
CA ARG A 58 -3.21 23.62 -1.48
C ARG A 58 -3.49 24.50 -2.68
N ASN A 59 -4.09 23.96 -3.73
CA ASN A 59 -4.50 24.67 -4.93
C ASN A 59 -5.86 25.40 -4.76
N GLY A 60 -6.46 25.36 -3.57
CA GLY A 60 -7.67 26.12 -3.23
C GLY A 60 -8.97 25.32 -3.23
N ASP A 61 -8.93 24.05 -3.59
CA ASP A 61 -10.12 23.20 -3.54
C ASP A 61 -10.33 22.58 -2.14
N MET A 62 -11.41 23.00 -1.48
CA MET A 62 -11.80 22.54 -0.15
C MET A 62 -12.66 21.28 -0.17
N THR A 63 -12.90 20.66 -1.32
CA THR A 63 -13.85 19.53 -1.47
C THR A 63 -13.47 18.35 -0.60
N ALA A 64 -12.22 17.88 -0.69
CA ALA A 64 -11.72 16.76 0.11
C ALA A 64 -11.72 17.06 1.62
N TYR A 65 -11.33 18.28 1.99
CA TYR A 65 -11.31 18.75 3.37
C TYR A 65 -12.73 18.76 3.97
N ASN A 66 -13.68 19.39 3.29
CA ASN A 66 -15.08 19.50 3.74
C ASN A 66 -15.76 18.12 3.80
N ALA A 67 -15.36 17.19 2.94
CA ALA A 67 -15.82 15.80 2.96
C ALA A 67 -15.18 14.96 4.09
N GLY A 68 -14.25 15.53 4.88
CA GLY A 68 -13.53 14.82 5.94
C GLY A 68 -12.68 13.65 5.42
N ARG A 69 -12.13 13.80 4.19
CA ARG A 69 -11.36 12.75 3.50
C ARG A 69 -9.84 12.89 3.69
N LEU A 70 -9.37 14.03 4.20
CA LEU A 70 -7.95 14.25 4.55
C LEU A 70 -7.64 13.65 5.92
N THR A 71 -7.74 12.33 6.04
CA THR A 71 -7.58 11.60 7.31
C THR A 71 -6.95 10.23 7.08
N LEU A 72 -6.12 9.78 8.00
CA LEU A 72 -5.56 8.42 8.01
C LEU A 72 -6.54 7.36 8.53
N ASN A 73 -7.78 7.75 8.88
CA ASN A 73 -8.80 6.77 9.26
C ASN A 73 -9.18 5.90 8.06
N PRO A 74 -8.78 4.61 8.05
CA PRO A 74 -8.97 3.73 6.91
C PRO A 74 -10.44 3.56 6.52
N ILE A 75 -11.37 3.60 7.47
CA ILE A 75 -12.81 3.42 7.21
C ILE A 75 -13.35 4.48 6.23
N LYS A 76 -12.78 5.69 6.24
CA LYS A 76 -13.16 6.75 5.32
C LYS A 76 -12.78 6.48 3.87
N HIS A 77 -11.83 5.59 3.62
CA HIS A 77 -11.31 5.23 2.30
C HIS A 77 -11.82 3.88 1.79
N VAL A 78 -12.59 3.15 2.60
CA VAL A 78 -13.23 1.91 2.17
C VAL A 78 -14.37 2.23 1.18
N ASP A 79 -14.32 1.59 0.02
CA ASP A 79 -15.44 1.48 -0.91
C ASP A 79 -16.13 0.12 -0.71
N ILE A 80 -17.43 0.11 -0.47
CA ILE A 80 -18.16 -1.13 -0.17
C ILE A 80 -18.09 -2.11 -1.36
N PHE A 81 -18.18 -1.60 -2.58
CA PHE A 81 -18.10 -2.44 -3.77
C PHE A 81 -16.66 -2.86 -4.06
N GLY A 82 -15.74 -1.89 -4.20
CA GLY A 82 -14.37 -2.13 -4.62
C GLY A 82 -13.50 -2.78 -3.56
N SER A 83 -13.65 -2.38 -2.27
CA SER A 83 -12.78 -2.89 -1.21
C SER A 83 -13.33 -4.15 -0.52
N VAL A 84 -14.65 -4.44 -0.65
CA VAL A 84 -15.28 -5.56 0.06
C VAL A 84 -15.96 -6.53 -0.89
N LEU A 85 -16.95 -6.07 -1.66
CA LEU A 85 -17.82 -6.96 -2.43
C LEU A 85 -17.05 -7.65 -3.57
N VAL A 86 -16.28 -6.90 -4.36
CA VAL A 86 -15.53 -7.45 -5.49
C VAL A 86 -14.47 -8.46 -5.02
N PRO A 87 -13.59 -8.16 -4.04
CA PRO A 87 -12.66 -9.16 -3.50
C PRO A 87 -13.37 -10.40 -2.94
N LEU A 88 -14.50 -10.22 -2.26
CA LEU A 88 -15.28 -11.34 -1.72
C LEU A 88 -15.83 -12.26 -2.83
N ILE A 89 -16.40 -11.68 -3.88
CA ILE A 89 -16.89 -12.46 -5.03
C ILE A 89 -15.74 -13.21 -5.69
N LEU A 90 -14.60 -12.55 -5.94
CA LEU A 90 -13.43 -13.20 -6.53
C LEU A 90 -12.90 -14.34 -5.66
N PHE A 91 -12.93 -14.16 -4.35
CA PHE A 91 -12.55 -15.22 -3.40
C PHE A 91 -13.51 -16.41 -3.45
N ILE A 92 -14.84 -16.17 -3.41
CA ILE A 92 -15.87 -17.24 -3.44
C ILE A 92 -15.83 -18.00 -4.77
N THR A 93 -15.55 -17.30 -5.88
CA THR A 93 -15.46 -17.94 -7.22
C THR A 93 -14.12 -18.62 -7.46
N ASN A 94 -13.23 -18.69 -6.46
CA ASN A 94 -11.88 -19.23 -6.59
C ASN A 94 -11.10 -18.60 -7.77
N SER A 95 -11.30 -17.30 -8.00
CA SER A 95 -10.55 -16.56 -9.02
C SER A 95 -9.04 -16.62 -8.71
N PRO A 96 -8.17 -16.86 -9.72
CA PRO A 96 -6.72 -16.79 -9.52
C PRO A 96 -6.22 -15.35 -9.29
N TYR A 97 -7.08 -14.36 -9.51
CA TYR A 97 -6.76 -12.95 -9.34
C TYR A 97 -7.62 -12.36 -8.22
N LEU A 98 -6.99 -11.58 -7.35
CA LEU A 98 -7.68 -10.74 -6.37
C LEU A 98 -7.55 -9.29 -6.85
N PHE A 99 -8.70 -8.62 -7.03
CA PHE A 99 -8.75 -7.23 -7.47
C PHE A 99 -9.71 -6.45 -6.58
N GLY A 100 -9.39 -5.16 -6.38
CA GLY A 100 -10.23 -4.25 -5.62
C GLY A 100 -9.71 -2.82 -5.75
N TRP A 101 -10.51 -1.86 -5.28
CA TRP A 101 -10.13 -0.44 -5.24
C TRP A 101 -10.62 0.22 -3.97
N ALA A 102 -9.95 1.31 -3.58
CA ALA A 102 -10.39 2.18 -2.50
C ALA A 102 -11.34 3.26 -3.04
N LYS A 103 -12.08 3.89 -2.15
CA LYS A 103 -12.91 5.04 -2.49
C LYS A 103 -12.00 6.25 -2.76
N PRO A 104 -12.00 6.82 -3.98
CA PRO A 104 -11.12 7.93 -4.33
C PRO A 104 -11.46 9.19 -3.53
N VAL A 105 -10.46 10.01 -3.26
CA VAL A 105 -10.65 11.32 -2.62
C VAL A 105 -11.24 12.30 -3.64
N PRO A 106 -12.40 12.96 -3.36
CA PRO A 106 -13.01 13.85 -4.30
C PRO A 106 -12.24 15.17 -4.39
N TYR A 107 -12.07 15.71 -5.60
CA TYR A 107 -11.60 17.07 -5.83
C TYR A 107 -12.35 17.69 -7.02
N ASN A 108 -12.36 19.03 -7.10
CA ASN A 108 -13.02 19.78 -8.16
C ASN A 108 -12.03 20.76 -8.81
N PRO A 109 -11.58 20.50 -10.04
CA PRO A 109 -10.62 21.36 -10.74
C PRO A 109 -11.11 22.81 -10.90
N SER A 110 -12.42 23.04 -11.00
CA SER A 110 -12.99 24.39 -11.11
C SER A 110 -12.74 25.29 -9.90
N ASN A 111 -12.35 24.71 -8.77
CA ASN A 111 -12.01 25.44 -7.55
C ASN A 111 -10.53 25.86 -7.47
N PHE A 112 -9.70 25.43 -8.41
CA PHE A 112 -8.26 25.74 -8.39
C PHE A 112 -7.99 27.21 -8.64
N LYS A 113 -7.14 27.80 -7.80
CA LYS A 113 -6.80 29.23 -7.85
C LYS A 113 -5.70 29.48 -8.89
N ASN A 114 -6.09 29.87 -10.12
CA ASN A 114 -5.19 30.39 -11.17
C ASN A 114 -3.81 29.67 -11.31
N ASN A 115 -3.74 28.40 -10.93
CA ASN A 115 -2.54 27.60 -11.10
C ASN A 115 -2.71 26.74 -12.34
N LYS A 116 -2.01 27.08 -13.42
CA LYS A 116 -2.00 26.35 -14.69
C LYS A 116 -1.63 24.88 -14.54
N TYR A 117 -0.86 24.55 -13.51
CA TYR A 117 -0.35 23.18 -13.29
C TYR A 117 -1.03 22.46 -12.14
N ALA A 118 -2.15 23.00 -11.61
CA ALA A 118 -2.82 22.42 -10.45
C ALA A 118 -3.26 20.98 -10.68
N GLU A 119 -3.80 20.64 -11.86
CA GLU A 119 -4.22 19.28 -12.17
C GLU A 119 -3.03 18.32 -12.24
N ILE A 120 -1.92 18.75 -12.82
CA ILE A 120 -0.66 17.96 -12.84
C ILE A 120 -0.11 17.77 -11.42
N GLU A 121 -0.13 18.82 -10.58
CA GLU A 121 0.30 18.73 -9.18
C GLU A 121 -0.58 17.74 -8.40
N VAL A 122 -1.89 17.80 -8.58
CA VAL A 122 -2.82 16.88 -7.94
C VAL A 122 -2.60 15.47 -8.45
N ALA A 123 -2.59 15.24 -9.76
CA ALA A 123 -2.41 13.91 -10.34
C ALA A 123 -1.06 13.28 -9.97
N SER A 124 0.03 14.07 -9.91
CA SER A 124 1.35 13.53 -9.54
C SER A 124 1.53 13.28 -8.04
N ALA A 125 0.71 13.90 -7.18
CA ALA A 125 0.90 13.83 -5.73
C ALA A 125 0.84 12.41 -5.18
N GLY A 126 -0.08 11.58 -5.67
CA GLY A 126 -0.20 10.17 -5.28
C GLY A 126 1.03 9.35 -5.65
N VAL A 127 1.51 9.52 -6.89
CA VAL A 127 2.72 8.86 -7.37
C VAL A 127 3.94 9.28 -6.53
N LEU A 128 4.08 10.59 -6.26
CA LEU A 128 5.20 11.12 -5.48
C LEU A 128 5.23 10.59 -4.06
N VAL A 129 4.08 10.45 -3.39
CA VAL A 129 4.04 9.89 -2.04
C VAL A 129 4.39 8.41 -2.03
N ASN A 130 3.98 7.63 -3.03
CA ASN A 130 4.40 6.25 -3.14
C ASN A 130 5.92 6.13 -3.36
N LEU A 131 6.52 6.95 -4.23
CA LEU A 131 7.99 6.99 -4.41
C LEU A 131 8.71 7.44 -3.13
N PHE A 132 8.12 8.38 -2.38
CA PHE A 132 8.67 8.79 -1.07
C PHE A 132 8.64 7.64 -0.05
N LEU A 133 7.59 6.82 -0.02
CA LEU A 133 7.53 5.63 0.83
C LEU A 133 8.58 4.58 0.45
N VAL A 134 8.89 4.43 -0.85
CA VAL A 134 10.03 3.61 -1.31
C VAL A 134 11.33 4.16 -0.77
N PHE A 135 11.56 5.48 -0.90
CA PHE A 135 12.77 6.13 -0.41
C PHE A 135 12.96 5.92 1.10
N ILE A 136 11.89 6.11 1.89
CA ILE A 136 11.93 5.84 3.34
C ILE A 136 12.23 4.37 3.64
N SER A 137 11.70 3.43 2.84
CA SER A 137 12.00 2.00 3.00
C SER A 137 13.49 1.69 2.78
N VAL A 138 14.10 2.33 1.78
CA VAL A 138 15.55 2.19 1.51
C VAL A 138 16.38 2.79 2.65
N LEU A 139 16.01 3.97 3.14
CA LEU A 139 16.69 4.59 4.29
C LEU A 139 16.57 3.69 5.55
N ALA A 140 15.38 3.16 5.82
CA ALA A 140 15.16 2.26 6.95
C ALA A 140 16.04 1.00 6.83
N PHE A 141 16.13 0.41 5.62
CA PHE A 141 17.02 -0.73 5.38
C PHE A 141 18.47 -0.41 5.74
N HIS A 142 19.01 0.70 5.23
CA HIS A 142 20.39 1.09 5.49
C HIS A 142 20.64 1.44 6.98
N ALA A 143 19.70 2.13 7.62
CA ALA A 143 19.81 2.46 9.04
C ALA A 143 19.82 1.20 9.91
N LEU A 144 18.86 0.27 9.70
CA LEU A 144 18.80 -0.97 10.46
C LEU A 144 19.99 -1.89 10.20
N ASN A 145 20.53 -1.87 8.98
CA ASN A 145 21.76 -2.57 8.66
C ASN A 145 22.97 -2.00 9.43
N TYR A 146 23.10 -0.69 9.47
CA TYR A 146 24.16 0.01 10.21
C TYR A 146 24.16 -0.35 11.71
N PHE A 147 22.99 -0.45 12.32
CA PHE A 147 22.82 -0.84 13.71
C PHE A 147 22.84 -2.37 13.95
N ASN A 148 23.09 -3.19 12.92
CA ASN A 148 23.09 -4.67 12.99
C ASN A 148 21.76 -5.27 13.51
N ILE A 149 20.63 -4.61 13.24
CA ILE A 149 19.28 -5.03 13.65
C ILE A 149 18.60 -5.88 12.56
N LEU A 150 19.13 -5.86 11.33
CA LEU A 150 18.52 -6.60 10.21
C LEU A 150 18.55 -8.11 10.44
N ASN A 151 17.38 -8.72 10.28
CA ASN A 151 17.22 -10.15 10.08
C ASN A 151 16.37 -10.42 8.83
N GLN A 152 16.20 -11.68 8.45
CA GLN A 152 15.48 -12.04 7.22
C GLN A 152 14.00 -11.57 7.23
N ASP A 153 13.35 -11.61 8.38
CA ASP A 153 11.96 -11.19 8.53
C ASP A 153 11.82 -9.68 8.35
N ILE A 154 12.67 -8.88 9.01
CA ILE A 154 12.70 -7.41 8.85
C ILE A 154 12.99 -7.03 7.40
N VAL A 155 13.95 -7.68 6.75
CA VAL A 155 14.25 -7.47 5.32
C VAL A 155 13.01 -7.80 4.47
N GLY A 156 12.30 -8.88 4.78
CA GLY A 156 11.06 -9.26 4.10
C GLY A 156 9.97 -8.18 4.23
N LEU A 157 9.76 -7.65 5.43
CA LEU A 157 8.78 -6.60 5.69
C LEU A 157 9.11 -5.29 4.94
N ILE A 158 10.38 -4.86 4.96
CA ILE A 158 10.83 -3.67 4.22
C ILE A 158 10.64 -3.85 2.71
N LYS A 159 10.96 -5.04 2.19
CA LYS A 159 10.75 -5.36 0.77
C LYS A 159 9.28 -5.26 0.37
N ILE A 160 8.36 -5.76 1.19
CA ILE A 160 6.92 -5.66 0.93
C ILE A 160 6.50 -4.19 0.80
N ILE A 161 6.93 -3.31 1.72
CA ILE A 161 6.61 -1.88 1.66
C ILE A 161 7.13 -1.27 0.35
N ALA A 162 8.40 -1.51 0.02
CA ALA A 162 9.03 -0.96 -1.18
C ALA A 162 8.34 -1.48 -2.46
N GLN A 163 8.11 -2.79 -2.57
CA GLN A 163 7.52 -3.41 -3.75
C GLN A 163 6.09 -2.92 -4.03
N ILE A 164 5.25 -2.84 -2.98
CA ILE A 164 3.87 -2.33 -3.11
C ILE A 164 3.91 -0.89 -3.62
N ASN A 165 4.74 -0.03 -3.05
CA ASN A 165 4.77 1.38 -3.40
C ASN A 165 5.42 1.63 -4.77
N ILE A 166 6.42 0.84 -5.19
CA ILE A 166 6.94 0.87 -6.56
C ILE A 166 5.84 0.47 -7.55
N PHE A 167 5.11 -0.62 -7.26
CA PHE A 167 4.03 -1.10 -8.12
C PHE A 167 2.92 -0.05 -8.25
N LEU A 168 2.48 0.54 -7.13
CA LEU A 168 1.46 1.59 -7.14
C LEU A 168 1.92 2.82 -7.92
N ALA A 169 3.16 3.29 -7.73
CA ALA A 169 3.71 4.41 -8.47
C ALA A 169 3.80 4.12 -9.97
N PHE A 170 4.29 2.95 -10.35
CA PHE A 170 4.39 2.55 -11.75
C PHE A 170 3.01 2.43 -12.40
N PHE A 171 2.07 1.74 -11.75
CA PHE A 171 0.72 1.54 -12.27
C PHE A 171 0.00 2.88 -12.47
N ASN A 172 0.11 3.80 -11.50
CA ASN A 172 -0.53 5.11 -11.59
C ASN A 172 0.18 6.09 -12.55
N LEU A 173 1.37 5.80 -13.04
CA LEU A 173 2.02 6.56 -14.11
C LEU A 173 1.59 6.14 -15.52
N LEU A 174 0.82 5.07 -15.66
CA LEU A 174 0.39 4.61 -16.99
C LEU A 174 -0.55 5.63 -17.64
N PRO A 175 -0.41 5.90 -18.98
CA PRO A 175 -1.16 6.95 -19.66
C PRO A 175 -2.57 6.50 -20.10
N PHE A 176 -3.29 5.76 -19.26
CA PHE A 176 -4.66 5.33 -19.54
C PHE A 176 -5.54 5.35 -18.29
N PRO A 177 -6.85 5.65 -18.43
CA PRO A 177 -7.76 5.65 -17.28
C PRO A 177 -7.87 4.27 -16.63
N PRO A 178 -8.02 4.18 -15.31
CA PRO A 178 -8.23 5.26 -14.35
C PRO A 178 -6.92 5.75 -13.67
N ALA A 179 -5.74 5.52 -14.25
CA ALA A 179 -4.46 5.89 -13.67
C ALA A 179 -4.21 7.42 -13.71
N ASP A 180 -3.49 7.95 -12.70
CA ASP A 180 -3.15 9.38 -12.59
C ASP A 180 -2.33 9.89 -13.79
N GLY A 181 -1.50 9.01 -14.36
CA GLY A 181 -0.72 9.28 -15.56
C GLY A 181 -1.57 9.76 -16.73
N PHE A 182 -2.81 9.26 -16.86
CA PHE A 182 -3.72 9.77 -17.87
C PHE A 182 -3.99 11.27 -17.69
N SER A 183 -4.30 11.72 -16.47
CA SER A 183 -4.51 13.14 -16.17
C SER A 183 -3.24 13.96 -16.38
N ILE A 184 -2.07 13.44 -15.98
CA ILE A 184 -0.79 14.12 -16.19
C ILE A 184 -0.52 14.33 -17.69
N PHE A 185 -0.71 13.30 -18.51
CA PHE A 185 -0.44 13.38 -19.96
C PHE A 185 -1.49 14.21 -20.67
N SER A 186 -2.77 14.14 -20.30
CA SER A 186 -3.84 14.93 -20.92
C SER A 186 -3.69 16.43 -20.71
N GLU A 187 -3.06 16.85 -19.60
CA GLU A 187 -2.78 18.26 -19.32
C GLU A 187 -1.50 18.79 -19.99
N LEU A 188 -0.65 17.91 -20.49
CA LEU A 188 0.59 18.29 -21.16
C LEU A 188 0.42 18.46 -22.68
N TYR A 189 -0.64 17.89 -23.25
CA TYR A 189 -0.96 17.93 -24.70
C TYR A 189 -2.30 18.59 -24.97
#